data_45151bc0bd061a2a80e669196948b1b0
#
_entry.id   45151bc0bd061a2a80e669196948b1b0
#
_cell.length_a   1.000
_cell.length_b   1.000
_cell.length_c   1.000
_cell.angle_alpha   90.00
_cell.angle_beta   90.00
_cell.angle_gamma   90.00
#
_symmetry.space_group_name_H-M   'P 1'
#
loop_
_entity.id
_entity.type
_entity.pdbx_description
1 polymer ?
#
loop_
_entity_poly.entity_id
_entity_poly.type
_entity_poly.pdbx_seq_one_letter_code
_entity_poly.pdbx_strand_id
1 'polypeptide(L)'
;MVESYVTRIEIDALLAAPDRSLWRGRRDYALLLTMYNTGARVSEIIALRQEQVQFSSSTLINLMGKGRKERSIPLWSNTAQVLKTWFHELESTRTPIAFPGHRGWQPSRNGVDYILQQAVNQAGLKCPSLIGKRISPHVVRHSTAMHLLQSGVDISLIALWLGHESIETTHVYIDADLATKQRALEKLAPTEAASFRFKPSDSVLAFLQQL
;
A
#
# COMPACT_ATOMS: atom_id res chain seq x y z
N MET A 1 13.46 -16.02 5.63
CA MET A 1 13.25 -15.75 4.19
C MET A 1 12.55 -14.41 4.11
N VAL A 2 13.21 -13.38 3.59
CA VAL A 2 12.57 -12.10 3.33
C VAL A 2 11.58 -12.34 2.20
N GLU A 3 10.27 -12.23 2.47
CA GLU A 3 9.26 -12.28 1.41
C GLU A 3 9.59 -11.18 0.40
N SER A 4 9.84 -11.57 -0.84
CA SER A 4 10.17 -10.63 -1.89
C SER A 4 8.93 -9.77 -2.19
N TYR A 5 9.02 -8.48 -1.95
CA TYR A 5 7.96 -7.55 -2.36
C TYR A 5 8.09 -7.22 -3.86
N VAL A 6 7.01 -6.72 -4.43
CA VAL A 6 6.91 -6.28 -5.82
C VAL A 6 7.36 -4.82 -5.89
N THR A 7 8.27 -4.50 -6.81
CA THR A 7 8.77 -3.13 -7.00
C THR A 7 7.69 -2.19 -7.56
N ARG A 8 7.92 -0.87 -7.50
CA ARG A 8 7.01 0.13 -8.09
C ARG A 8 6.75 -0.12 -9.57
N ILE A 9 7.80 -0.39 -10.35
CA ILE A 9 7.70 -0.69 -11.78
C ILE A 9 6.85 -1.93 -12.03
N GLU A 10 7.02 -2.97 -11.22
CA GLU A 10 6.26 -4.19 -11.32
C GLU A 10 4.78 -3.99 -10.93
N ILE A 11 4.50 -3.19 -9.90
CA ILE A 11 3.12 -2.81 -9.53
C ILE A 11 2.46 -2.03 -10.69
N ASP A 12 3.16 -1.08 -11.27
CA ASP A 12 2.63 -0.30 -12.40
C ASP A 12 2.31 -1.21 -13.59
N ALA A 13 3.17 -2.20 -13.88
CA ALA A 13 2.92 -3.20 -14.90
C ALA A 13 1.71 -4.09 -14.57
N LEU A 14 1.55 -4.51 -13.31
CA LEU A 14 0.40 -5.27 -12.83
C LEU A 14 -0.91 -4.48 -12.98
N LEU A 15 -0.91 -3.21 -12.62
CA LEU A 15 -2.08 -2.33 -12.72
C LEU A 15 -2.42 -2.01 -14.19
N ALA A 16 -1.44 -1.98 -15.06
CA ALA A 16 -1.65 -1.76 -16.50
C ALA A 16 -2.13 -3.01 -17.27
N ALA A 17 -2.07 -4.19 -16.65
CA ALA A 17 -2.36 -5.46 -17.31
C ALA A 17 -3.84 -5.70 -17.67
N PRO A 18 -4.83 -5.34 -16.81
CA PRO A 18 -6.24 -5.59 -17.13
C PRO A 18 -6.71 -4.79 -18.36
N ASP A 19 -7.36 -5.48 -19.31
CA ASP A 19 -7.96 -4.84 -20.49
C ASP A 19 -9.21 -4.03 -20.10
N ARG A 20 -9.04 -2.73 -19.91
CA ARG A 20 -10.10 -1.81 -19.49
C ARG A 20 -11.16 -1.53 -20.55
N SER A 21 -11.03 -2.01 -21.79
CA SER A 21 -12.10 -1.99 -22.79
C SER A 21 -13.24 -2.93 -22.38
N LEU A 22 -12.91 -4.00 -21.63
CA LEU A 22 -13.84 -5.01 -21.16
C LEU A 22 -14.33 -4.67 -19.74
N TRP A 23 -15.60 -5.00 -19.46
CA TRP A 23 -16.20 -4.84 -18.12
C TRP A 23 -15.36 -5.53 -17.02
N ARG A 24 -14.92 -6.77 -17.28
CA ARG A 24 -14.05 -7.50 -16.35
C ARG A 24 -12.75 -6.78 -16.08
N GLY A 25 -12.12 -6.26 -17.13
CA GLY A 25 -10.84 -5.55 -16.97
C GLY A 25 -10.98 -4.23 -16.19
N ARG A 26 -12.08 -3.50 -16.34
CA ARG A 26 -12.36 -2.32 -15.52
C ARG A 26 -12.55 -2.68 -14.05
N ARG A 27 -13.32 -3.74 -13.77
CA ARG A 27 -13.45 -4.30 -12.41
C ARG A 27 -12.10 -4.72 -11.84
N ASP A 28 -11.32 -5.49 -12.58
CA ASP A 28 -10.04 -6.04 -12.13
C ASP A 28 -9.03 -4.92 -11.86
N TYR A 29 -8.98 -3.92 -12.71
CA TYR A 29 -8.16 -2.73 -12.50
C TYR A 29 -8.57 -1.98 -11.23
N ALA A 30 -9.86 -1.70 -11.03
CA ALA A 30 -10.36 -1.02 -9.85
C ALA A 30 -10.07 -1.82 -8.56
N LEU A 31 -10.24 -3.15 -8.61
CA LEU A 31 -9.94 -4.06 -7.50
C LEU A 31 -8.45 -4.03 -7.15
N LEU A 32 -7.56 -4.25 -8.13
CA LEU A 32 -6.10 -4.31 -7.92
C LEU A 32 -5.56 -2.96 -7.44
N LEU A 33 -6.03 -1.85 -8.02
CA LEU A 33 -5.65 -0.50 -7.60
C LEU A 33 -6.08 -0.22 -6.15
N THR A 34 -7.29 -0.64 -5.76
CA THR A 34 -7.77 -0.51 -4.37
C THR A 34 -6.96 -1.37 -3.42
N MET A 35 -6.65 -2.61 -3.79
CA MET A 35 -5.77 -3.48 -3.00
C MET A 35 -4.42 -2.83 -2.74
N TYR A 36 -3.79 -2.28 -3.76
CA TYR A 36 -2.48 -1.65 -3.65
C TYR A 36 -2.54 -0.33 -2.87
N ASN A 37 -3.53 0.55 -3.13
CA ASN A 37 -3.67 1.80 -2.37
C ASN A 37 -3.85 1.56 -0.88
N THR A 38 -4.68 0.57 -0.51
CA THR A 38 -5.10 0.37 0.88
C THR A 38 -4.28 -0.65 1.64
N GLY A 39 -3.59 -1.54 0.94
CA GLY A 39 -2.97 -2.72 1.54
C GLY A 39 -3.99 -3.63 2.24
N ALA A 40 -5.25 -3.60 1.81
CA ALA A 40 -6.32 -4.38 2.42
C ALA A 40 -6.06 -5.88 2.36
N ARG A 41 -6.57 -6.61 3.37
CA ARG A 41 -6.59 -8.07 3.32
C ARG A 41 -7.57 -8.53 2.24
N VAL A 42 -7.32 -9.69 1.63
CA VAL A 42 -8.21 -10.23 0.60
C VAL A 42 -9.66 -10.37 1.09
N SER A 43 -9.87 -10.75 2.35
CA SER A 43 -11.20 -10.84 2.96
C SER A 43 -11.90 -9.49 3.07
N GLU A 44 -11.15 -8.40 3.31
CA GLU A 44 -11.69 -7.04 3.38
C GLU A 44 -12.11 -6.56 1.98
N ILE A 45 -11.31 -6.83 0.96
CA ILE A 45 -11.64 -6.51 -0.44
C ILE A 45 -12.88 -7.28 -0.92
N ILE A 46 -12.96 -8.57 -0.60
CA ILE A 46 -14.10 -9.42 -0.96
C ILE A 46 -15.40 -8.91 -0.33
N ALA A 47 -15.34 -8.51 0.94
CA ALA A 47 -16.49 -8.04 1.70
C ALA A 47 -16.84 -6.56 1.46
N LEU A 48 -16.00 -5.82 0.73
CA LEU A 48 -16.18 -4.39 0.54
C LEU A 48 -17.49 -4.07 -0.18
N ARG A 49 -18.22 -3.09 0.39
CA ARG A 49 -19.44 -2.53 -0.18
C ARG A 49 -19.20 -1.13 -0.73
N GLN A 50 -19.99 -0.73 -1.72
CA GLN A 50 -19.88 0.62 -2.31
C GLN A 50 -20.09 1.73 -1.29
N GLU A 51 -21.03 1.56 -0.34
CA GLU A 51 -21.34 2.51 0.73
C GLU A 51 -20.17 2.77 1.71
N GLN A 52 -19.18 1.88 1.75
CA GLN A 52 -17.98 2.03 2.57
C GLN A 52 -16.94 2.97 1.94
N VAL A 53 -17.16 3.41 0.69
CA VAL A 53 -16.34 4.42 0.04
C VAL A 53 -17.06 5.76 0.07
N GLN A 54 -16.52 6.70 0.82
CA GLN A 54 -17.08 8.02 1.01
C GLN A 54 -16.38 9.02 0.09
N PHE A 55 -17.08 9.44 -0.96
CA PHE A 55 -16.59 10.43 -1.90
C PHE A 55 -16.85 11.85 -1.36
N SER A 56 -15.81 12.49 -0.88
CA SER A 56 -15.81 13.86 -0.37
C SER A 56 -14.58 14.61 -0.87
N SER A 57 -14.25 15.76 -0.30
CA SER A 57 -12.99 16.48 -0.58
C SER A 57 -11.75 15.62 -0.35
N SER A 58 -11.81 14.71 0.62
CA SER A 58 -10.83 13.63 0.82
C SER A 58 -11.60 12.31 0.79
N THR A 59 -11.48 11.57 -0.31
CA THR A 59 -12.14 10.27 -0.44
C THR A 59 -11.54 9.27 0.53
N LEU A 60 -12.38 8.62 1.32
CA LEU A 60 -12.00 7.62 2.32
C LEU A 60 -12.65 6.29 2.00
N ILE A 61 -11.97 5.20 2.36
CA ILE A 61 -12.51 3.86 2.36
C ILE A 61 -12.49 3.30 3.78
N ASN A 62 -13.63 2.78 4.23
CA ASN A 62 -13.79 2.17 5.54
C ASN A 62 -13.68 0.65 5.42
N LEU A 63 -12.62 0.09 5.96
CA LEU A 63 -12.36 -1.35 5.93
C LEU A 63 -12.67 -1.98 7.27
N MET A 64 -13.41 -3.08 7.25
CA MET A 64 -13.73 -3.87 8.44
C MET A 64 -12.72 -5.01 8.59
N GLY A 65 -11.87 -4.89 9.60
CA GLY A 65 -10.85 -5.90 9.94
C GLY A 65 -11.35 -7.03 10.84
N LYS A 66 -10.42 -7.88 11.28
CA LYS A 66 -10.69 -8.93 12.26
C LYS A 66 -11.21 -8.32 13.56
N GLY A 67 -12.19 -8.97 14.20
CA GLY A 67 -12.78 -8.48 15.46
C GLY A 67 -13.68 -7.25 15.28
N ARG A 68 -14.18 -6.97 14.06
CA ARG A 68 -15.00 -5.79 13.73
C ARG A 68 -14.30 -4.44 13.98
N LYS A 69 -12.97 -4.43 14.00
CA LYS A 69 -12.21 -3.19 14.07
C LYS A 69 -12.28 -2.50 12.71
N GLU A 70 -12.84 -1.30 12.70
CA GLU A 70 -12.93 -0.45 11.52
C GLU A 70 -11.72 0.45 11.40
N ARG A 71 -11.26 0.70 10.17
CA ARG A 71 -10.26 1.71 9.87
C ARG A 71 -10.59 2.44 8.58
N SER A 72 -10.38 3.74 8.61
CA SER A 72 -10.56 4.62 7.46
C SER A 72 -9.21 4.88 6.80
N ILE A 73 -9.13 4.66 5.50
CA ILE A 73 -7.91 4.86 4.71
C ILE A 73 -8.19 5.90 3.63
N PRO A 74 -7.36 6.95 3.50
CA PRO A 74 -7.47 7.89 2.41
C PRO A 74 -7.10 7.24 1.08
N LEU A 75 -7.85 7.55 0.05
CA LEU A 75 -7.58 7.09 -1.31
C LEU A 75 -6.82 8.15 -2.10
N TRP A 76 -5.90 7.70 -2.94
CA TRP A 76 -5.30 8.54 -3.96
C TRP A 76 -6.37 9.09 -4.90
N SER A 77 -6.17 10.29 -5.42
CA SER A 77 -7.13 10.93 -6.34
C SER A 77 -7.46 10.05 -7.55
N ASN A 78 -6.46 9.34 -8.09
CA ASN A 78 -6.67 8.38 -9.18
C ASN A 78 -7.55 7.20 -8.74
N THR A 79 -7.30 6.62 -7.56
CA THR A 79 -8.11 5.51 -7.02
C THR A 79 -9.55 5.95 -6.80
N ALA A 80 -9.74 7.12 -6.21
CA ALA A 80 -11.06 7.72 -6.00
C ALA A 80 -11.83 7.90 -7.31
N GLN A 81 -11.17 8.45 -8.34
CA GLN A 81 -11.77 8.65 -9.66
C GLN A 81 -12.13 7.33 -10.33
N VAL A 82 -11.25 6.33 -10.26
CA VAL A 82 -11.50 4.99 -10.80
C VAL A 82 -12.69 4.34 -10.13
N LEU A 83 -12.76 4.38 -8.79
CA LEU A 83 -13.88 3.81 -8.04
C LEU A 83 -15.18 4.55 -8.32
N LYS A 84 -15.16 5.88 -8.44
CA LYS A 84 -16.35 6.66 -8.79
C LYS A 84 -16.91 6.25 -10.14
N THR A 85 -16.04 6.15 -11.16
CA THR A 85 -16.43 5.69 -12.50
C THR A 85 -16.93 4.25 -12.49
N TRP A 86 -16.25 3.37 -11.77
CA TRP A 86 -16.63 1.98 -11.64
C TRP A 86 -17.98 1.79 -10.94
N PHE A 87 -18.23 2.50 -9.85
CA PHE A 87 -19.51 2.41 -9.13
C PHE A 87 -20.66 2.99 -9.93
N HIS A 88 -20.45 4.04 -10.70
CA HIS A 88 -21.47 4.56 -11.63
C HIS A 88 -21.85 3.50 -12.67
N GLU A 89 -20.89 2.72 -13.18
CA GLU A 89 -21.18 1.59 -14.08
C GLU A 89 -21.99 0.48 -13.41
N LEU A 90 -21.87 0.31 -12.08
CA LEU A 90 -22.61 -0.68 -11.30
C LEU A 90 -24.04 -0.24 -10.92
N GLU A 91 -24.42 1.02 -11.04
CA GLU A 91 -25.72 1.53 -10.61
C GLU A 91 -26.89 0.73 -11.21
N SER A 92 -26.78 0.33 -12.48
CA SER A 92 -27.79 -0.47 -13.17
C SER A 92 -27.96 -1.88 -12.57
N THR A 93 -26.94 -2.40 -11.91
CA THR A 93 -26.94 -3.76 -11.34
C THR A 93 -27.55 -3.82 -9.94
N ARG A 94 -27.71 -2.68 -9.27
CA ARG A 94 -28.21 -2.54 -7.89
C ARG A 94 -27.45 -3.42 -6.86
N THR A 95 -26.23 -3.85 -7.17
CA THR A 95 -25.43 -4.62 -6.23
C THR A 95 -24.77 -3.70 -5.21
N PRO A 96 -24.79 -4.03 -3.91
CA PRO A 96 -24.06 -3.26 -2.92
C PRO A 96 -22.56 -3.62 -2.89
N ILE A 97 -22.15 -4.66 -3.60
CA ILE A 97 -20.78 -5.20 -3.59
C ILE A 97 -19.89 -4.28 -4.43
N ALA A 98 -18.71 -3.91 -3.91
CA ALA A 98 -17.79 -3.02 -4.62
C ALA A 98 -17.18 -3.66 -5.87
N PHE A 99 -16.84 -4.96 -5.82
CA PHE A 99 -16.22 -5.68 -6.93
C PHE A 99 -16.96 -6.97 -7.24
N PRO A 100 -18.17 -6.91 -7.80
CA PRO A 100 -18.97 -8.12 -8.04
C PRO A 100 -18.37 -9.00 -9.13
N GLY A 101 -18.62 -10.29 -9.05
CA GLY A 101 -18.44 -11.21 -10.16
C GLY A 101 -19.45 -10.94 -11.28
N HIS A 102 -19.27 -11.58 -12.43
CA HIS A 102 -20.14 -11.40 -13.61
C HIS A 102 -21.65 -11.59 -13.35
N ARG A 103 -22.00 -12.41 -12.35
CA ARG A 103 -23.40 -12.65 -11.96
C ARG A 103 -23.86 -11.78 -10.78
N GLY A 104 -23.13 -10.69 -10.45
CA GLY A 104 -23.42 -9.83 -9.31
C GLY A 104 -23.04 -10.40 -7.95
N TRP A 105 -22.44 -11.57 -7.89
CA TRP A 105 -22.12 -12.27 -6.65
C TRP A 105 -20.79 -11.77 -6.09
N GLN A 106 -20.65 -11.89 -4.78
CA GLN A 106 -19.41 -11.59 -4.08
C GLN A 106 -18.27 -12.51 -4.58
N PRO A 107 -17.09 -11.97 -4.91
CA PRO A 107 -15.96 -12.77 -5.34
C PRO A 107 -15.47 -13.68 -4.20
N SER A 108 -14.92 -14.84 -4.55
CA SER A 108 -14.23 -15.70 -3.60
C SER A 108 -12.75 -15.31 -3.47
N ARG A 109 -12.06 -15.84 -2.45
CA ARG A 109 -10.60 -15.68 -2.34
C ARG A 109 -9.89 -16.18 -3.60
N ASN A 110 -10.26 -17.38 -4.06
CA ASN A 110 -9.70 -17.97 -5.29
C ASN A 110 -10.01 -17.09 -6.52
N GLY A 111 -11.16 -16.41 -6.54
CA GLY A 111 -11.50 -15.45 -7.60
C GLY A 111 -10.57 -14.25 -7.63
N VAL A 112 -10.23 -13.69 -6.48
CA VAL A 112 -9.25 -12.58 -6.36
C VAL A 112 -7.84 -13.07 -6.72
N ASP A 113 -7.45 -14.25 -6.24
CA ASP A 113 -6.16 -14.85 -6.59
C ASP A 113 -6.06 -15.08 -8.10
N TYR A 114 -7.13 -15.58 -8.74
CA TYR A 114 -7.19 -15.76 -10.19
C TYR A 114 -7.03 -14.45 -10.95
N ILE A 115 -7.73 -13.38 -10.53
CA ILE A 115 -7.58 -12.03 -11.12
C ILE A 115 -6.14 -11.56 -11.04
N LEU A 116 -5.52 -11.71 -9.87
CA LEU A 116 -4.14 -11.31 -9.65
C LEU A 116 -3.17 -12.12 -10.51
N GLN A 117 -3.33 -13.44 -10.59
CA GLN A 117 -2.48 -14.30 -11.44
C GLN A 117 -2.62 -13.95 -12.94
N GLN A 118 -3.83 -13.67 -13.41
CA GLN A 118 -4.02 -13.20 -14.79
C GLN A 118 -3.27 -11.88 -15.04
N ALA A 119 -3.35 -10.93 -14.10
CA ALA A 119 -2.62 -9.68 -14.20
C ALA A 119 -1.09 -9.90 -14.20
N VAL A 120 -0.57 -10.78 -13.33
CA VAL A 120 0.86 -11.15 -13.28
C VAL A 120 1.32 -11.74 -14.61
N ASN A 121 0.58 -12.72 -15.15
CA ASN A 121 0.92 -13.37 -16.42
C ASN A 121 0.95 -12.36 -17.57
N GLN A 122 -0.05 -11.49 -17.64
CA GLN A 122 -0.15 -10.48 -18.69
C GLN A 122 0.93 -9.39 -18.53
N ALA A 123 1.19 -8.95 -17.30
CA ALA A 123 2.23 -7.97 -17.00
C ALA A 123 3.63 -8.53 -17.31
N GLY A 124 3.86 -9.83 -17.08
CA GLY A 124 5.13 -10.51 -17.36
C GLY A 124 5.57 -10.40 -18.83
N LEU A 125 4.62 -10.24 -19.76
CA LEU A 125 4.94 -10.02 -21.19
C LEU A 125 5.65 -8.70 -21.43
N LYS A 126 5.42 -7.68 -20.59
CA LYS A 126 6.00 -6.34 -20.70
C LYS A 126 7.04 -6.05 -19.61
N CYS A 127 6.97 -6.78 -18.50
CA CYS A 127 7.86 -6.64 -17.35
C CYS A 127 8.43 -8.02 -16.98
N PRO A 128 9.53 -8.47 -17.65
CA PRO A 128 10.08 -9.82 -17.49
C PRO A 128 10.48 -10.18 -16.06
N SER A 129 10.77 -9.19 -15.22
CA SER A 129 11.10 -9.41 -13.81
C SER A 129 9.94 -10.01 -12.98
N LEU A 130 8.71 -10.00 -13.52
CA LEU A 130 7.54 -10.64 -12.92
C LEU A 130 7.44 -12.14 -13.24
N ILE A 131 8.17 -12.60 -14.27
CA ILE A 131 8.12 -14.00 -14.70
C ILE A 131 8.68 -14.89 -13.58
N GLY A 132 7.90 -15.90 -13.18
CA GLY A 132 8.26 -16.82 -12.11
C GLY A 132 8.07 -16.30 -10.69
N LYS A 133 7.68 -15.03 -10.51
CA LYS A 133 7.32 -14.52 -9.18
C LYS A 133 5.95 -15.03 -8.75
N ARG A 134 5.89 -15.58 -7.54
CA ARG A 134 4.62 -15.96 -6.91
C ARG A 134 4.03 -14.77 -6.18
N ILE A 135 3.13 -14.04 -6.85
CA ILE A 135 2.49 -12.84 -6.29
C ILE A 135 1.10 -13.23 -5.79
N SER A 136 0.88 -13.05 -4.49
CA SER A 136 -0.40 -13.26 -3.81
C SER A 136 -0.95 -11.92 -3.30
N PRO A 137 -2.23 -11.85 -2.87
CA PRO A 137 -2.77 -10.66 -2.20
C PRO A 137 -1.95 -10.22 -1.00
N HIS A 138 -1.32 -11.17 -0.29
CA HIS A 138 -0.44 -10.86 0.83
C HIS A 138 0.85 -10.17 0.37
N VAL A 139 1.43 -10.61 -0.75
CA VAL A 139 2.60 -9.96 -1.36
C VAL A 139 2.26 -8.54 -1.81
N VAL A 140 1.09 -8.31 -2.41
CA VAL A 140 0.64 -6.95 -2.77
C VAL A 140 0.54 -6.05 -1.53
N ARG A 141 -0.07 -6.55 -0.46
CA ARG A 141 -0.16 -5.82 0.83
C ARG A 141 1.23 -5.53 1.42
N HIS A 142 2.13 -6.51 1.39
CA HIS A 142 3.51 -6.35 1.82
C HIS A 142 4.23 -5.27 1.00
N SER A 143 4.03 -5.28 -0.33
CA SER A 143 4.58 -4.26 -1.23
C SER A 143 4.05 -2.86 -0.91
N THR A 144 2.76 -2.73 -0.57
CA THR A 144 2.19 -1.46 -0.11
C THR A 144 2.91 -0.95 1.13
N ALA A 145 3.12 -1.82 2.14
CA ALA A 145 3.85 -1.46 3.35
C ALA A 145 5.27 -0.99 3.06
N MET A 146 6.00 -1.75 2.23
CA MET A 146 7.37 -1.42 1.85
C MET A 146 7.46 -0.10 1.09
N HIS A 147 6.53 0.16 0.16
CA HIS A 147 6.50 1.41 -0.59
C HIS A 147 6.14 2.62 0.27
N LEU A 148 5.24 2.47 1.26
CA LEU A 148 4.95 3.51 2.24
C LEU A 148 6.20 3.81 3.08
N LEU A 149 6.90 2.78 3.57
CA LEU A 149 8.12 2.92 4.35
C LEU A 149 9.22 3.61 3.54
N GLN A 150 9.46 3.18 2.30
CA GLN A 150 10.42 3.79 1.38
C GLN A 150 10.09 5.24 1.01
N SER A 151 8.81 5.59 1.09
CA SER A 151 8.36 6.97 0.92
C SER A 151 8.51 7.83 2.18
N GLY A 152 9.05 7.26 3.28
CA GLY A 152 9.30 7.96 4.53
C GLY A 152 8.09 8.05 5.46
N VAL A 153 7.06 7.24 5.23
CA VAL A 153 5.91 7.15 6.13
C VAL A 153 6.32 6.48 7.43
N ASP A 154 5.91 7.05 8.57
CA ASP A 154 6.20 6.49 9.89
C ASP A 154 5.59 5.09 10.07
N ILE A 155 6.34 4.21 10.74
CA ILE A 155 5.97 2.80 10.91
C ILE A 155 4.68 2.63 11.71
N SER A 156 4.42 3.50 12.69
CA SER A 156 3.20 3.46 13.49
C SER A 156 1.99 3.81 12.62
N LEU A 157 2.16 4.76 11.68
CA LEU A 157 1.13 5.10 10.72
C LEU A 157 0.89 3.96 9.72
N ILE A 158 1.95 3.26 9.28
CA ILE A 158 1.83 2.07 8.43
C ILE A 158 1.08 0.96 9.17
N ALA A 159 1.34 0.74 10.47
CA ALA A 159 0.62 -0.22 11.29
C ALA A 159 -0.88 0.09 11.37
N LEU A 160 -1.24 1.36 11.59
CA LEU A 160 -2.64 1.84 11.59
C LEU A 160 -3.28 1.67 10.22
N TRP A 161 -2.58 2.06 9.15
CA TRP A 161 -3.03 1.93 7.77
C TRP A 161 -3.39 0.50 7.42
N LEU A 162 -2.52 -0.42 7.75
CA LEU A 162 -2.71 -1.84 7.47
C LEU A 162 -3.68 -2.52 8.48
N GLY A 163 -3.96 -1.93 9.63
CA GLY A 163 -4.74 -2.54 10.69
C GLY A 163 -4.01 -3.73 11.29
N HIS A 164 -2.74 -3.55 11.67
CA HIS A 164 -1.99 -4.49 12.47
C HIS A 164 -2.41 -4.38 13.93
N GLU A 165 -2.59 -5.51 14.62
CA GLU A 165 -2.94 -5.55 16.04
C GLU A 165 -1.74 -5.17 16.92
N SER A 166 -0.52 -5.35 16.41
CA SER A 166 0.74 -5.06 17.07
C SER A 166 1.69 -4.37 16.10
N ILE A 167 2.43 -3.38 16.61
CA ILE A 167 3.51 -2.70 15.88
C ILE A 167 4.63 -3.68 15.50
N GLU A 168 4.89 -4.71 16.32
CA GLU A 168 5.89 -5.75 16.04
C GLU A 168 5.69 -6.41 14.68
N THR A 169 4.44 -6.63 14.26
CA THR A 169 4.12 -7.15 12.91
C THR A 169 4.60 -6.20 11.81
N THR A 170 4.74 -4.91 12.13
CA THR A 170 5.18 -3.87 11.18
C THR A 170 6.69 -3.67 11.22
N HIS A 171 7.35 -3.99 12.35
CA HIS A 171 8.81 -3.88 12.49
C HIS A 171 9.57 -4.77 11.51
N VAL A 172 8.99 -5.89 11.09
CA VAL A 172 9.57 -6.77 10.05
C VAL A 172 9.90 -6.00 8.76
N TYR A 173 9.15 -4.93 8.44
CA TYR A 173 9.40 -4.10 7.26
C TYR A 173 10.65 -3.21 7.43
N ILE A 174 10.92 -2.70 8.65
CA ILE A 174 12.13 -1.93 8.93
C ILE A 174 13.38 -2.79 8.74
N ASP A 175 13.33 -4.04 9.21
CA ASP A 175 14.49 -4.95 9.09
C ASP A 175 14.77 -5.34 7.64
N ALA A 176 13.75 -5.37 6.79
CA ALA A 176 13.88 -5.70 5.38
C ALA A 176 14.36 -4.53 4.51
N ASP A 177 14.22 -3.27 4.96
CA ASP A 177 14.50 -2.09 4.14
C ASP A 177 15.83 -1.41 4.48
N LEU A 178 16.92 -1.94 3.91
CA LEU A 178 18.27 -1.34 4.00
C LEU A 178 18.33 0.07 3.41
N ALA A 179 17.55 0.37 2.37
CA ALA A 179 17.54 1.68 1.73
C ALA A 179 16.94 2.77 2.65
N THR A 180 15.96 2.43 3.45
CA THR A 180 15.43 3.35 4.48
C THR A 180 16.45 3.58 5.59
N LYS A 181 17.18 2.53 6.02
CA LYS A 181 18.26 2.66 7.00
C LYS A 181 19.39 3.55 6.48
N GLN A 182 19.81 3.38 5.23
CA GLN A 182 20.81 4.23 4.58
C GLN A 182 20.36 5.69 4.50
N ARG A 183 19.14 5.97 4.05
CA ARG A 183 18.59 7.33 4.00
C ARG A 183 18.49 7.99 5.37
N ALA A 184 18.17 7.22 6.41
CA ALA A 184 18.19 7.72 7.79
C ALA A 184 19.62 8.10 8.23
N LEU A 185 20.62 7.28 7.90
CA LEU A 185 22.02 7.58 8.16
C LEU A 185 22.50 8.81 7.39
N GLU A 186 22.13 8.97 6.13
CA GLU A 186 22.44 10.15 5.33
C GLU A 186 21.86 11.45 5.90
N LYS A 187 20.65 11.39 6.47
CA LYS A 187 20.03 12.52 7.19
C LYS A 187 20.72 12.85 8.51
N LEU A 188 21.38 11.88 9.12
CA LEU A 188 22.14 12.06 10.37
C LEU A 188 23.62 12.33 10.11
N ALA A 189 24.11 12.12 8.87
CA ALA A 189 25.48 12.46 8.50
C ALA A 189 25.69 13.95 8.79
N PRO A 190 26.78 14.32 9.52
CA PRO A 190 27.09 15.72 9.70
C PRO A 190 27.18 16.35 8.31
N THR A 191 26.39 17.39 8.07
CA THR A 191 26.65 18.25 6.92
C THR A 191 28.11 18.63 7.03
N GLU A 192 28.90 18.45 5.95
CA GLU A 192 30.25 19.02 5.83
C GLU A 192 30.16 20.55 5.79
N ALA A 193 29.51 21.13 6.78
CA ALA A 193 29.57 22.52 7.09
C ALA A 193 30.74 22.67 8.05
N ALA A 194 31.84 23.14 7.49
CA ALA A 194 32.96 23.77 8.17
C ALA A 194 33.14 23.30 9.64
N SER A 195 34.27 22.69 9.93
CA SER A 195 34.69 22.39 11.28
C SER A 195 34.51 23.62 12.17
N PHE A 196 33.30 23.84 12.64
CA PHE A 196 33.09 24.70 13.81
C PHE A 196 33.75 23.94 14.97
N ARG A 197 35.04 24.11 15.13
CA ARG A 197 35.71 23.89 16.42
C ARG A 197 34.97 24.79 17.40
N PHE A 198 34.01 24.23 18.11
CA PHE A 198 33.48 24.86 19.29
C PHE A 198 34.68 25.13 20.21
N LYS A 199 35.08 26.37 20.32
CA LYS A 199 36.01 26.83 21.36
C LYS A 199 35.08 27.29 22.50
N PRO A 200 34.96 26.51 23.59
CA PRO A 200 34.22 26.96 24.75
C PRO A 200 34.86 28.28 25.22
N SER A 201 34.06 29.25 25.63
CA SER A 201 34.55 30.47 26.25
C SER A 201 35.28 30.14 27.55
N ASP A 202 36.28 30.92 27.89
CA ASP A 202 37.08 30.70 29.10
C ASP A 202 36.21 30.57 30.37
N SER A 203 35.04 31.19 30.40
CA SER A 203 34.09 31.08 31.52
C SER A 203 33.45 29.67 31.60
N VAL A 204 33.24 29.00 30.50
CA VAL A 204 32.71 27.60 30.46
C VAL A 204 33.78 26.61 30.85
N LEU A 205 35.03 26.83 30.45
CA LEU A 205 36.19 26.03 30.87
C LEU A 205 36.45 26.17 32.37
N ALA A 206 36.38 27.38 32.92
CA ALA A 206 36.53 27.62 34.34
C ALA A 206 35.44 26.97 35.19
N PHE A 207 34.19 26.95 34.69
CA PHE A 207 33.07 26.26 35.36
C PHE A 207 33.27 24.74 35.37
N LEU A 208 33.72 24.14 34.28
CA LEU A 208 33.94 22.70 34.18
C LEU A 208 35.14 22.21 35.00
N GLN A 209 36.10 23.10 35.34
CA GLN A 209 37.25 22.78 36.22
C GLN A 209 36.90 22.84 37.70
N GLN A 210 35.71 23.35 38.06
CA GLN A 210 35.25 23.45 39.45
C GLN A 210 34.24 22.35 39.83
N LEU A 211 33.92 21.42 38.88
CA LEU A 211 33.12 20.24 39.13
C LEU A 211 34.00 19.03 39.45
#